data_364f0a4129b5044c20f8c089baa0a7fc
#
_entry.id   364f0a4129b5044c20f8c089baa0a7fc
#
_cell.length_a   1.000
_cell.length_b   1.000
_cell.length_c   1.000
_cell.angle_alpha   90.00
_cell.angle_beta   90.00
_cell.angle_gamma   90.00
#
_symmetry.space_group_name_H-M   'P 1'
#
loop_
_entity.id
_entity.type
_entity.pdbx_description
1 polymer ?
#
loop_
_entity_poly.entity_id
_entity_poly.type
_entity_poly.pdbx_seq_one_letter_code
_entity_poly.pdbx_strand_id
1 'polypeptide(L)'
;LFYEQETQQALSDYWIPQTAKFPLDFYWYTNWEIILNSSSCSVGGIGFAGLPDNDGSTEIGYALDKKFRGQGIATEAVQALGEWAFQDAGLRVIRAETPVDNVGSQRVLEKNKFQKTGQKTLALENPMQVFTWERLRY
;
A
#
# COMPACT_ATOMS: atom_id res chain seq x y z
N LEU A 1 8.99 -16.06 -8.79
CA LEU A 1 8.58 -14.76 -8.29
C LEU A 1 7.07 -14.63 -8.34
N PHE A 2 6.50 -14.28 -7.22
CA PHE A 2 5.06 -14.18 -7.15
C PHE A 2 4.49 -12.86 -7.57
N TYR A 3 5.32 -11.87 -7.81
CA TYR A 3 4.85 -10.52 -8.10
C TYR A 3 4.28 -10.47 -9.50
N GLU A 4 3.11 -9.91 -9.62
CA GLU A 4 2.52 -9.57 -10.91
C GLU A 4 3.45 -8.61 -11.65
N GLN A 5 3.32 -8.55 -12.98
CA GLN A 5 4.22 -7.79 -13.84
C GLN A 5 4.28 -6.31 -13.45
N GLU A 6 3.16 -5.71 -13.05
CA GLU A 6 3.10 -4.31 -12.61
C GLU A 6 3.95 -4.09 -11.35
N THR A 7 3.93 -5.04 -10.42
CA THR A 7 4.74 -4.95 -9.19
C THR A 7 6.22 -5.08 -9.50
N GLN A 8 6.60 -6.00 -10.40
CA GLN A 8 7.97 -6.13 -10.85
C GLN A 8 8.46 -4.86 -11.55
N GLN A 9 7.62 -4.27 -12.37
CA GLN A 9 7.93 -3.02 -13.06
C GLN A 9 8.12 -1.87 -12.06
N ALA A 10 7.24 -1.77 -11.07
CA ALA A 10 7.35 -0.76 -10.01
C ALA A 10 8.63 -0.94 -9.19
N LEU A 11 9.03 -2.19 -8.91
CA LEU A 11 10.30 -2.47 -8.22
C LEU A 11 11.49 -1.93 -9.01
N SER A 12 11.55 -2.22 -10.31
CA SER A 12 12.67 -1.82 -11.17
C SER A 12 12.71 -0.32 -11.43
N ASP A 13 11.55 0.31 -11.64
CA ASP A 13 11.47 1.69 -12.10
C ASP A 13 11.41 2.70 -10.96
N TYR A 14 10.93 2.29 -9.80
CA TYR A 14 10.70 3.19 -8.68
C TYR A 14 11.36 2.74 -7.38
N TRP A 15 10.97 1.62 -6.81
CA TRP A 15 11.40 1.24 -5.46
C TRP A 15 12.90 1.00 -5.35
N ILE A 16 13.49 0.24 -6.26
CA ILE A 16 14.94 -0.01 -6.23
C ILE A 16 15.74 1.28 -6.43
N PRO A 17 15.46 2.11 -7.46
CA PRO A 17 16.14 3.39 -7.60
C PRO A 17 15.96 4.34 -6.41
N GLN A 18 14.75 4.40 -5.83
CA GLN A 18 14.47 5.30 -4.70
C GLN A 18 15.17 4.84 -3.42
N THR A 19 15.24 3.54 -3.15
CA THR A 19 15.97 3.02 -1.99
C THR A 19 17.47 3.26 -2.12
N ALA A 20 18.02 3.17 -3.32
CA ALA A 20 19.41 3.49 -3.59
C ALA A 20 19.70 4.99 -3.40
N LYS A 21 18.77 5.85 -3.81
CA LYS A 21 18.90 7.31 -3.68
C LYS A 21 18.73 7.77 -2.24
N PHE A 22 17.87 7.12 -1.46
CA PHE A 22 17.54 7.49 -0.08
C PHE A 22 17.82 6.33 0.89
N PRO A 23 19.07 5.91 1.08
CA PRO A 23 19.37 4.70 1.84
C PRO A 23 19.01 4.77 3.32
N LEU A 24 18.93 5.97 3.92
CA LEU A 24 18.54 6.12 5.33
C LEU A 24 17.02 6.05 5.51
N ASP A 25 16.25 6.30 4.46
CA ASP A 25 14.78 6.32 4.46
C ASP A 25 14.19 5.17 3.65
N PHE A 26 14.95 4.10 3.45
CA PHE A 26 14.56 3.00 2.57
C PHE A 26 13.23 2.36 2.98
N TYR A 27 12.86 2.40 4.26
CA TYR A 27 11.60 1.88 4.76
C TYR A 27 10.37 2.48 4.07
N TRP A 28 10.48 3.72 3.63
CA TRP A 28 9.41 4.43 2.93
C TRP A 28 9.39 4.17 1.43
N TYR A 29 10.45 3.57 0.90
CA TYR A 29 10.62 3.33 -0.54
C TYR A 29 10.75 1.85 -0.88
N THR A 30 10.54 0.97 0.10
CA THR A 30 10.65 -0.47 -0.12
C THR A 30 9.28 -1.13 -0.23
N ASN A 31 9.24 -2.24 -0.95
CA ASN A 31 8.13 -3.16 -0.89
C ASN A 31 8.41 -4.18 0.23
N TRP A 32 7.64 -4.11 1.29
CA TRP A 32 7.72 -5.06 2.39
C TRP A 32 7.04 -6.36 2.01
N GLU A 33 7.68 -7.48 2.28
CA GLU A 33 7.05 -8.78 2.09
C GLU A 33 6.08 -9.08 3.24
N ILE A 34 4.90 -9.59 2.88
CA ILE A 34 3.95 -10.12 3.84
C ILE A 34 4.23 -11.62 3.96
N ILE A 35 4.69 -12.03 5.13
CA ILE A 35 5.09 -13.42 5.39
C ILE A 35 4.08 -14.08 6.33
N LEU A 36 3.56 -15.22 5.92
CA LEU A 36 2.65 -16.00 6.73
C LEU A 36 3.45 -16.75 7.82
N ASN A 37 3.21 -16.42 9.09
CA ASN A 37 3.96 -16.99 10.22
C ASN A 37 3.91 -18.52 10.28
N SER A 38 2.75 -19.10 9.97
CA SER A 38 2.54 -20.55 10.06
C SER A 38 3.37 -21.38 9.09
N SER A 39 3.78 -20.80 7.96
CA SER A 39 4.51 -21.52 6.90
C SER A 39 5.79 -20.82 6.46
N SER A 40 6.08 -19.63 6.99
CA SER A 40 7.21 -18.78 6.56
C SER A 40 7.18 -18.46 5.05
N CYS A 41 6.00 -18.52 4.42
CA CYS A 41 5.83 -18.21 3.01
C CYS A 41 5.52 -16.72 2.81
N SER A 42 6.15 -16.13 1.80
CA SER A 42 5.75 -14.81 1.30
C SER A 42 4.44 -14.94 0.53
N VAL A 43 3.45 -14.16 0.92
CA VAL A 43 2.09 -14.23 0.34
C VAL A 43 1.68 -12.94 -0.35
N GLY A 44 2.52 -11.93 -0.31
CA GLY A 44 2.25 -10.66 -0.96
C GLY A 44 3.24 -9.58 -0.57
N GLY A 45 2.91 -8.36 -0.93
CA GLY A 45 3.73 -7.18 -0.66
C GLY A 45 2.89 -5.99 -0.22
N ILE A 46 3.53 -5.08 0.50
CA ILE A 46 2.93 -3.85 1.01
C ILE A 46 4.00 -2.76 1.11
N GLY A 47 3.64 -1.52 0.84
CA GLY A 47 4.61 -0.43 0.95
C GLY A 47 3.99 0.93 0.75
N PHE A 48 4.82 1.95 0.94
CA PHE A 48 4.46 3.35 0.71
C PHE A 48 5.09 3.87 -0.57
N ALA A 49 4.49 4.90 -1.15
CA ALA A 49 5.03 5.59 -2.32
C ALA A 49 6.26 6.46 -2.00
N GLY A 50 6.58 6.65 -0.75
CA GLY A 50 7.73 7.40 -0.29
C GLY A 50 7.49 8.08 1.05
N LEU A 51 8.45 8.91 1.46
CA LEU A 51 8.34 9.75 2.66
C LEU A 51 7.09 10.63 2.60
N PRO A 52 6.53 10.99 3.76
CA PRO A 52 5.48 12.00 3.79
C PRO A 52 5.91 13.27 3.06
N ASP A 53 5.02 13.79 2.22
CA ASP A 53 5.24 15.03 1.49
C ASP A 53 5.12 16.27 2.42
N ASN A 54 5.19 17.46 1.85
CA ASN A 54 5.10 18.71 2.63
C ASN A 54 3.74 18.87 3.33
N ASP A 55 2.71 18.20 2.86
CA ASP A 55 1.37 18.20 3.47
C ASP A 55 1.24 17.11 4.54
N GLY A 56 2.27 16.31 4.74
CA GLY A 56 2.25 15.19 5.68
C GLY A 56 1.47 13.99 5.17
N SER A 57 1.47 13.77 3.87
CA SER A 57 0.74 12.69 3.21
C SER A 57 1.68 11.69 2.55
N THR A 58 1.34 10.42 2.63
CA THR A 58 1.94 9.37 1.79
C THR A 58 0.84 8.44 1.30
N GLU A 59 1.17 7.59 0.35
CA GLU A 59 0.22 6.63 -0.23
C GLU A 59 0.67 5.21 0.06
N ILE A 60 -0.26 4.36 0.46
CA ILE A 60 -0.03 2.94 0.73
C ILE A 60 -0.59 2.10 -0.42
N GLY A 61 0.16 1.06 -0.80
CA GLY A 61 -0.28 0.06 -1.75
C GLY A 61 0.03 -1.34 -1.23
N TYR A 62 -0.77 -2.31 -1.60
CA TYR A 62 -0.58 -3.69 -1.19
C TYR A 62 -1.21 -4.65 -2.20
N ALA A 63 -0.68 -5.87 -2.23
CA ALA A 63 -1.22 -6.96 -3.03
C ALA A 63 -0.98 -8.30 -2.34
N LEU A 64 -1.94 -9.21 -2.45
CA LEU A 64 -1.81 -10.60 -1.99
C LEU A 64 -1.97 -11.56 -3.15
N ASP A 65 -1.28 -12.68 -3.09
CA ASP A 65 -1.56 -13.83 -3.93
C ASP A 65 -3.04 -14.26 -3.71
N LYS A 66 -3.72 -14.62 -4.80
CA LYS A 66 -5.15 -14.97 -4.79
C LYS A 66 -5.51 -16.02 -3.75
N LYS A 67 -4.63 -17.00 -3.51
CA LYS A 67 -4.84 -18.09 -2.55
C LYS A 67 -5.04 -17.59 -1.13
N PHE A 68 -4.49 -16.43 -0.79
CA PHE A 68 -4.45 -15.91 0.58
C PHE A 68 -5.42 -14.76 0.82
N ARG A 69 -6.23 -14.43 -0.18
CA ARG A 69 -7.24 -13.36 -0.06
C ARG A 69 -8.43 -13.84 0.78
N GLY A 70 -9.11 -12.88 1.42
CA GLY A 70 -10.31 -13.16 2.21
C GLY A 70 -10.07 -13.78 3.58
N GLN A 71 -8.83 -13.73 4.09
CA GLN A 71 -8.43 -14.35 5.36
C GLN A 71 -7.97 -13.33 6.41
N GLY A 72 -8.13 -12.05 6.14
CA GLY A 72 -7.72 -10.98 7.06
C GLY A 72 -6.23 -10.62 7.03
N ILE A 73 -5.45 -11.25 6.17
CA ILE A 73 -3.99 -11.04 6.09
C ILE A 73 -3.66 -9.60 5.66
N ALA A 74 -4.30 -9.11 4.60
CA ALA A 74 -4.08 -7.74 4.13
C ALA A 74 -4.54 -6.72 5.18
N THR A 75 -5.64 -6.98 5.86
CA THR A 75 -6.14 -6.11 6.94
C THR A 75 -5.11 -5.98 8.05
N GLU A 76 -4.52 -7.09 8.48
CA GLU A 76 -3.48 -7.10 9.52
C GLU A 76 -2.21 -6.39 9.06
N ALA A 77 -1.77 -6.62 7.82
CA ALA A 77 -0.58 -5.98 7.26
C ALA A 77 -0.74 -4.46 7.14
N VAL A 78 -1.87 -4.00 6.64
CA VAL A 78 -2.18 -2.56 6.54
C VAL A 78 -2.23 -1.92 7.92
N GLN A 79 -2.82 -2.60 8.90
CA GLN A 79 -2.85 -2.12 10.28
C GLN A 79 -1.44 -1.95 10.84
N ALA A 80 -0.62 -2.98 10.73
CA ALA A 80 0.74 -2.98 11.28
C ALA A 80 1.62 -1.91 10.63
N LEU A 81 1.60 -1.82 9.31
CA LEU A 81 2.41 -0.83 8.59
C LEU A 81 1.91 0.59 8.84
N GLY A 82 0.60 0.79 8.91
CA GLY A 82 0.01 2.09 9.25
C GLY A 82 0.37 2.56 10.64
N GLU A 83 0.33 1.68 11.62
CA GLU A 83 0.73 2.00 13.00
C GLU A 83 2.21 2.36 13.07
N TRP A 84 3.07 1.61 12.40
CA TRP A 84 4.48 1.95 12.28
C TRP A 84 4.67 3.34 11.65
N ALA A 85 3.99 3.60 10.54
CA ALA A 85 4.14 4.86 9.81
C ALA A 85 3.70 6.07 10.65
N PHE A 86 2.63 5.95 11.40
CA PHE A 86 2.12 7.04 12.25
C PHE A 86 3.01 7.35 13.47
N GLN A 87 4.06 6.60 13.70
CA GLN A 87 5.11 6.99 14.65
C GLN A 87 5.95 8.15 14.13
N ASP A 88 6.00 8.34 12.82
CA ASP A 88 6.65 9.51 12.23
C ASP A 88 5.81 10.76 12.49
N ALA A 89 6.41 11.76 13.13
CA ALA A 89 5.71 12.99 13.52
C ALA A 89 5.26 13.83 12.30
N GLY A 90 5.91 13.65 11.15
CA GLY A 90 5.57 14.35 9.92
C GLY A 90 4.38 13.75 9.17
N LEU A 91 4.00 12.52 9.49
CA LEU A 91 2.87 11.87 8.81
C LEU A 91 1.53 12.29 9.45
N ARG A 92 0.64 12.80 8.64
CA ARG A 92 -0.71 13.24 9.02
C ARG A 92 -1.79 12.39 8.40
N VAL A 93 -1.59 11.97 7.15
CA VAL A 93 -2.57 11.27 6.32
C VAL A 93 -1.91 10.16 5.53
N ILE A 94 -2.52 8.98 5.56
CA ILE A 94 -2.20 7.90 4.63
C ILE A 94 -3.31 7.85 3.60
N ARG A 95 -2.95 7.94 2.31
CA ARG A 95 -3.87 7.83 1.18
C ARG A 95 -3.79 6.43 0.57
N ALA A 96 -4.87 6.03 -0.06
CA ALA A 96 -4.93 4.79 -0.83
C ALA A 96 -5.92 4.93 -1.98
N GLU A 97 -5.75 4.09 -2.99
CA GLU A 97 -6.67 3.99 -4.12
C GLU A 97 -7.10 2.53 -4.29
N THR A 98 -8.37 2.32 -4.60
CA THR A 98 -8.89 0.99 -4.91
C THR A 98 -9.70 1.03 -6.19
N PRO A 99 -9.54 0.04 -7.10
CA PRO A 99 -10.48 -0.11 -8.21
C PRO A 99 -11.92 -0.18 -7.69
N VAL A 100 -12.85 0.44 -8.39
CA VAL A 100 -14.26 0.54 -7.94
C VAL A 100 -14.95 -0.84 -7.82
N ASP A 101 -14.44 -1.84 -8.51
CA ASP A 101 -14.95 -3.20 -8.46
C ASP A 101 -14.20 -4.12 -7.47
N ASN A 102 -13.12 -3.63 -6.85
CA ASN A 102 -12.36 -4.41 -5.87
C ASN A 102 -12.93 -4.25 -4.46
N VAL A 103 -14.02 -4.96 -4.20
CA VAL A 103 -14.72 -4.93 -2.91
C VAL A 103 -13.83 -5.42 -1.76
N GLY A 104 -12.99 -6.43 -2.01
CA GLY A 104 -12.08 -6.95 -0.99
C GLY A 104 -11.10 -5.90 -0.47
N SER A 105 -10.48 -5.15 -1.38
CA SER A 105 -9.56 -4.08 -1.02
C SER A 105 -10.27 -2.92 -0.29
N GLN A 106 -11.48 -2.58 -0.71
CA GLN A 106 -12.29 -1.56 -0.04
C GLN A 106 -12.57 -1.95 1.43
N ARG A 107 -12.91 -3.21 1.67
CA ARG A 107 -13.15 -3.72 3.03
C ARG A 107 -11.90 -3.68 3.90
N VAL A 108 -10.74 -3.98 3.33
CA VAL A 108 -9.45 -3.86 4.05
C VAL A 108 -9.24 -2.44 4.54
N LEU A 109 -9.49 -1.45 3.70
CA LEU A 109 -9.33 -0.04 4.06
C LEU A 109 -10.37 0.41 5.09
N GLU A 110 -11.63 0.03 4.91
CA GLU A 110 -12.69 0.35 5.87
C GLU A 110 -12.38 -0.19 7.26
N LYS A 111 -11.92 -1.45 7.36
CA LYS A 111 -11.53 -2.06 8.64
C LYS A 111 -10.32 -1.36 9.29
N ASN A 112 -9.51 -0.69 8.50
CA ASN A 112 -8.36 0.08 8.96
C ASN A 112 -8.67 1.57 9.15
N LYS A 113 -9.95 1.93 9.26
CA LYS A 113 -10.42 3.31 9.54
C LYS A 113 -10.14 4.30 8.42
N PHE A 114 -9.92 3.83 7.21
CA PHE A 114 -9.86 4.68 6.04
C PHE A 114 -11.28 5.10 5.68
N GLN A 115 -11.41 6.35 5.24
CA GLN A 115 -12.67 6.89 4.74
C GLN A 115 -12.56 7.15 3.25
N LYS A 116 -13.59 6.80 2.51
CA LYS A 116 -13.68 7.09 1.08
C LYS A 116 -13.84 8.59 0.90
N THR A 117 -12.97 9.20 0.12
CA THR A 117 -12.97 10.66 -0.11
C THR A 117 -13.44 11.06 -1.50
N GLY A 118 -13.45 10.14 -2.44
CA GLY A 118 -13.89 10.46 -3.80
C GLY A 118 -13.68 9.31 -4.78
N GLN A 119 -13.78 9.67 -6.03
CA GLN A 119 -13.59 8.77 -7.17
C GLN A 119 -12.90 9.52 -8.27
N LYS A 120 -11.99 8.86 -8.97
CA LYS A 120 -11.30 9.43 -10.13
C LYS A 120 -10.98 8.37 -11.17
N THR A 121 -10.60 8.82 -12.35
CA THR A 121 -10.11 7.96 -13.43
C THR A 121 -8.60 8.05 -13.48
N LEU A 122 -7.92 6.91 -13.39
CA LEU A 122 -6.48 6.84 -13.65
C LEU A 122 -6.25 6.86 -15.17
N ALA A 123 -5.43 7.79 -15.63
CA ALA A 123 -5.09 7.97 -17.05
C ALA A 123 -4.00 6.97 -17.47
N LEU A 124 -4.35 5.70 -17.48
CA LEU A 124 -3.51 4.59 -17.94
C LEU A 124 -3.85 4.25 -19.38
N GLU A 125 -3.06 3.37 -20.01
CA GLU A 125 -3.36 2.84 -21.34
C GLU A 125 -4.80 2.29 -21.41
N ASN A 126 -5.20 1.55 -20.38
CA ASN A 126 -6.60 1.19 -20.14
C ASN A 126 -7.11 2.00 -18.94
N PRO A 127 -7.93 3.05 -19.14
CA PRO A 127 -8.40 3.88 -18.06
C PRO A 127 -9.11 3.07 -16.96
N MET A 128 -8.78 3.35 -15.71
CA MET A 128 -9.34 2.66 -14.55
C MET A 128 -10.05 3.63 -13.63
N GLN A 129 -11.27 3.30 -13.25
CA GLN A 129 -12.01 4.03 -12.21
C GLN A 129 -11.56 3.53 -10.84
N VAL A 130 -11.17 4.45 -9.96
CA VAL A 130 -10.76 4.13 -8.59
C VAL A 130 -11.49 4.99 -7.59
N PHE A 131 -11.74 4.44 -6.40
CA PHE A 131 -12.08 5.22 -5.23
C PHE A 131 -10.81 5.70 -4.55
N THR A 132 -10.86 6.90 -4.02
CA THR A 132 -9.78 7.46 -3.21
C THR A 132 -10.14 7.37 -1.73
N TRP A 133 -9.15 7.10 -0.90
CA TRP A 133 -9.33 6.85 0.54
C TRP A 133 -8.28 7.61 1.33
N GLU A 134 -8.66 8.01 2.54
CA GLU A 134 -7.74 8.64 3.49
C GLU A 134 -7.95 8.08 4.89
N ARG A 135 -6.83 7.85 5.58
CA ARG A 135 -6.81 7.61 7.01
C ARG A 135 -6.04 8.74 7.68
N LEU A 136 -6.70 9.49 8.53
CA LEU A 136 -6.08 10.53 9.32
C LEU A 136 -5.36 9.92 10.53
N ARG A 137 -4.38 10.63 11.06
CA ARG A 137 -3.66 10.20 12.26
C ARG A 137 -4.61 9.90 13.43
N TYR A 138 -5.69 10.63 13.51
CA TYR A 138 -6.73 10.46 14.54
C TYR A 138 -8.11 10.43 13.93
#